data_3b290799f03c4024e13f731ec5590bc6
#
_entry.id   3b290799f03c4024e13f731ec5590bc6
#
_cell.length_a   1.000
_cell.length_b   1.000
_cell.length_c   1.000
_cell.angle_alpha   90.00
_cell.angle_beta   90.00
_cell.angle_gamma   90.00
#
_symmetry.space_group_name_H-M   'P 1'
#
loop_
_entity.id
_entity.type
_entity.pdbx_description
1 polymer ?
#
loop_
_entity_poly.entity_id
_entity_poly.type
_entity_poly.pdbx_seq_one_letter_code
_entity_poly.pdbx_strand_id
1 'polypeptide(L)'
;MVYVYDVRLSDGHVLRVHDTEDGHPDDEYGDRPAVADTVLTVLWQHGSPQTGALLEPLLAAAAQRRIRLVSYGRPSYGGSTPRPGRTVASAAADVAAIMAARGVDRFAVMGASGGGPHALACAALLPGRVSAVACLAALAPFDAGGLDFFAGMSDGAALQAALAGRPAREHYETTAEFDPESFVERDYAALEGDWAALGADVGAAAAYGPDGLIDDDMAFVTPWGFDVADITVPVLIVQGGRDRVVPPGHGAWLARTCADAELWERPDDGHISVLNECPAALDWLRSHSRPDRTCAR
;
A
#
# COMPACT_ATOMS: atom_id res chain seq x y z
N MET A 1 -9.19 7.92 17.10
CA MET A 1 -9.81 6.59 17.32
C MET A 1 -9.84 5.89 15.98
N VAL A 2 -9.66 4.56 15.92
CA VAL A 2 -9.80 3.76 14.70
C VAL A 2 -10.98 2.83 14.87
N TYR A 3 -11.89 2.83 13.91
CA TYR A 3 -13.06 1.94 13.86
C TYR A 3 -12.71 0.74 12.97
N VAL A 4 -13.11 -0.44 13.37
CA VAL A 4 -12.85 -1.69 12.65
C VAL A 4 -14.19 -2.35 12.32
N TYR A 5 -14.40 -2.66 11.05
CA TYR A 5 -15.64 -3.29 10.58
C TYR A 5 -15.38 -4.17 9.36
N ASP A 6 -16.36 -4.96 9.00
CA ASP A 6 -16.28 -5.86 7.85
C ASP A 6 -17.09 -5.32 6.68
N VAL A 7 -16.47 -5.26 5.51
CA VAL A 7 -17.15 -5.01 4.23
C VAL A 7 -17.35 -6.33 3.52
N ARG A 8 -18.62 -6.68 3.27
CA ARG A 8 -18.97 -7.89 2.50
C ARG A 8 -19.05 -7.55 1.03
N LEU A 9 -18.27 -8.27 0.22
CA LEU A 9 -18.28 -8.17 -1.23
C LEU A 9 -19.46 -8.95 -1.83
N SER A 10 -19.79 -8.68 -3.09
CA SER A 10 -20.90 -9.31 -3.82
C SER A 10 -20.73 -10.81 -4.02
N ASP A 11 -19.50 -11.31 -4.00
CA ASP A 11 -19.14 -12.72 -4.09
C ASP A 11 -19.15 -13.46 -2.73
N GLY A 12 -19.51 -12.73 -1.65
CA GLY A 12 -19.58 -13.24 -0.29
C GLY A 12 -18.29 -13.14 0.52
N HIS A 13 -17.16 -12.76 -0.09
CA HIS A 13 -15.92 -12.49 0.64
C HIS A 13 -16.08 -11.30 1.57
N VAL A 14 -15.27 -11.27 2.62
CA VAL A 14 -15.28 -10.22 3.64
C VAL A 14 -13.90 -9.58 3.68
N LEU A 15 -13.87 -8.25 3.72
CA LEU A 15 -12.66 -7.46 3.94
C LEU A 15 -12.74 -6.79 5.31
N ARG A 16 -11.74 -6.99 6.16
CA ARG A 16 -11.59 -6.29 7.44
C ARG A 16 -11.01 -4.91 7.19
N VAL A 17 -11.77 -3.88 7.51
CA VAL A 17 -11.46 -2.47 7.23
C VAL A 17 -11.18 -1.73 8.52
N HIS A 18 -10.22 -0.81 8.48
CA HIS A 18 -9.85 0.11 9.54
C HIS A 18 -10.06 1.55 9.03
N ASP A 19 -10.75 2.39 9.78
CA ASP A 19 -11.12 3.74 9.37
C ASP A 19 -11.00 4.72 10.55
N THR A 20 -10.48 5.89 10.32
CA THR A 20 -10.37 6.93 11.35
C THR A 20 -11.65 7.76 11.51
N GLU A 21 -12.65 7.57 10.66
CA GLU A 21 -13.97 8.22 10.76
C GLU A 21 -15.03 7.20 11.13
N ASP A 22 -15.86 7.55 12.12
CA ASP A 22 -17.05 6.76 12.48
C ASP A 22 -18.13 6.93 11.41
N GLY A 23 -18.70 5.83 11.00
CA GLY A 23 -19.78 5.82 10.03
C GLY A 23 -20.32 4.42 9.94
N HIS A 24 -21.17 4.05 10.90
CA HIS A 24 -21.92 2.81 10.79
C HIS A 24 -22.78 2.88 9.53
N PRO A 25 -22.83 1.82 8.67
CA PRO A 25 -23.71 1.81 7.48
C PRO A 25 -25.20 1.96 7.83
N ASP A 26 -25.57 1.81 9.10
CA ASP A 26 -26.94 1.93 9.60
C ASP A 26 -27.27 3.32 10.21
N ASP A 27 -26.35 4.25 10.25
CA ASP A 27 -26.68 5.64 10.57
C ASP A 27 -27.49 6.22 9.41
N GLU A 28 -28.83 6.16 9.57
CA GLU A 28 -29.78 6.83 8.69
C GLU A 28 -29.26 8.22 8.33
N TYR A 29 -29.33 8.55 7.05
CA TYR A 29 -29.01 9.84 6.46
C TYR A 29 -29.61 11.01 7.24
N GLY A 30 -29.02 11.33 8.39
CA GLY A 30 -29.26 12.56 9.13
C GLY A 30 -28.46 13.65 8.45
N ASP A 31 -29.19 14.69 8.04
CA ASP A 31 -28.78 15.97 7.49
C ASP A 31 -27.28 16.30 7.66
N ARG A 32 -26.42 15.77 6.77
CA ARG A 32 -25.00 16.18 6.73
C ARG A 32 -24.97 17.58 6.13
N PRO A 33 -24.46 18.58 6.85
CA PRO A 33 -24.33 19.89 6.28
C PRO A 33 -23.50 19.82 4.97
N ALA A 34 -24.06 20.34 3.92
CA ALA A 34 -23.41 20.44 2.63
C ALA A 34 -22.09 21.23 2.79
N VAL A 35 -20.99 20.56 2.41
CA VAL A 35 -19.70 21.16 2.00
C VAL A 35 -19.16 22.26 2.91
N ALA A 36 -18.49 21.87 3.99
CA ALA A 36 -17.44 22.68 4.56
C ALA A 36 -16.16 21.81 4.58
N ASP A 37 -15.12 22.24 3.86
CA ASP A 37 -13.79 21.62 3.75
C ASP A 37 -13.84 20.09 3.60
N THR A 38 -13.92 19.60 2.37
CA THR A 38 -13.82 18.17 2.06
C THR A 38 -12.51 17.62 2.64
N VAL A 39 -12.63 16.88 3.72
CA VAL A 39 -11.50 16.18 4.32
C VAL A 39 -10.96 15.20 3.29
N LEU A 40 -9.67 15.30 2.96
CA LEU A 40 -9.05 14.34 2.07
C LEU A 40 -9.11 12.95 2.71
N THR A 41 -9.67 11.99 1.98
CA THR A 41 -9.56 10.57 2.36
C THR A 41 -8.33 9.97 1.66
N VAL A 42 -7.47 9.31 2.43
CA VAL A 42 -6.33 8.55 1.93
C VAL A 42 -6.54 7.09 2.27
N LEU A 43 -6.54 6.24 1.24
CA LEU A 43 -6.48 4.80 1.42
C LEU A 43 -5.02 4.38 1.61
N TRP A 44 -4.74 3.67 2.70
CA TRP A 44 -3.45 3.07 2.98
C TRP A 44 -3.42 1.61 2.52
N GLN A 45 -2.47 1.27 1.65
CA GLN A 45 -2.12 -0.09 1.26
C GLN A 45 -0.92 -0.55 2.09
N HIS A 46 -1.15 -1.48 2.99
CA HIS A 46 -0.14 -1.98 3.93
C HIS A 46 0.97 -2.79 3.24
N GLY A 47 2.14 -2.88 3.87
CA GLY A 47 3.24 -3.75 3.44
C GLY A 47 2.94 -5.25 3.63
N SER A 48 3.88 -6.10 3.28
CA SER A 48 3.75 -7.55 3.41
C SER A 48 4.87 -8.12 4.31
N PRO A 49 4.55 -8.89 5.36
CA PRO A 49 3.21 -9.16 5.88
C PRO A 49 2.76 -8.09 6.90
N GLN A 50 1.49 -7.72 6.89
CA GLN A 50 0.86 -6.85 7.89
C GLN A 50 -0.63 -7.20 8.03
N THR A 51 -1.28 -6.79 9.13
CA THR A 51 -2.71 -7.08 9.34
C THR A 51 -3.64 -6.16 8.56
N GLY A 52 -3.14 -5.03 8.08
CA GLY A 52 -3.93 -3.92 7.55
C GLY A 52 -4.31 -2.87 8.59
N ALA A 53 -3.90 -3.03 9.84
CA ALA A 53 -4.11 -2.03 10.87
C ALA A 53 -3.39 -0.71 10.55
N LEU A 54 -3.98 0.40 10.92
CA LEU A 54 -3.36 1.72 10.83
C LEU A 54 -2.41 1.91 12.02
N LEU A 55 -1.13 2.17 11.73
CA LEU A 55 -0.08 2.29 12.73
C LEU A 55 0.11 3.74 13.20
N GLU A 56 0.58 3.91 14.44
CA GLU A 56 0.68 5.22 15.10
C GLU A 56 1.43 6.31 14.34
N PRO A 57 2.60 6.11 13.72
CA PRO A 57 3.24 7.20 13.00
C PRO A 57 2.36 7.78 11.88
N LEU A 58 1.65 6.91 11.17
CA LEU A 58 0.75 7.31 10.09
C LEU A 58 -0.51 7.98 10.63
N LEU A 59 -1.09 7.43 11.72
CA LEU A 59 -2.28 7.99 12.39
C LEU A 59 -2.02 9.39 12.90
N ALA A 60 -0.91 9.62 13.61
CA ALA A 60 -0.54 10.92 14.13
C ALA A 60 -0.33 11.95 13.01
N ALA A 61 0.37 11.55 11.94
CA ALA A 61 0.63 12.40 10.78
C ALA A 61 -0.66 12.82 10.06
N ALA A 62 -1.59 11.88 9.88
CA ALA A 62 -2.87 12.14 9.23
C ALA A 62 -3.78 13.04 10.09
N ALA A 63 -3.86 12.78 11.40
CA ALA A 63 -4.64 13.58 12.32
C ALA A 63 -4.20 15.06 12.35
N GLN A 64 -2.90 15.33 12.37
CA GLN A 64 -2.35 16.68 12.31
C GLN A 64 -2.74 17.42 11.00
N ARG A 65 -3.03 16.68 9.94
CA ARG A 65 -3.37 17.18 8.60
C ARG A 65 -4.87 17.19 8.32
N ARG A 66 -5.68 16.73 9.25
CA ARG A 66 -7.11 16.51 9.05
C ARG A 66 -7.38 15.61 7.83
N ILE A 67 -6.62 14.52 7.71
CA ILE A 67 -6.77 13.51 6.68
C ILE A 67 -7.49 12.31 7.31
N ARG A 68 -8.55 11.84 6.66
CA ARG A 68 -9.16 10.56 6.98
C ARG A 68 -8.30 9.45 6.40
N LEU A 69 -7.94 8.48 7.22
CA LEU A 69 -7.27 7.27 6.78
C LEU A 69 -8.25 6.11 6.73
N VAL A 70 -8.20 5.36 5.65
CA VAL A 70 -8.88 4.08 5.49
C VAL A 70 -7.83 3.05 5.10
N SER A 71 -7.87 1.88 5.69
CA SER A 71 -7.02 0.74 5.35
C SER A 71 -7.82 -0.55 5.46
N TYR A 72 -7.30 -1.63 4.96
CA TYR A 72 -7.92 -2.95 5.11
C TYR A 72 -6.86 -4.04 5.07
N GLY A 73 -7.12 -5.16 5.72
CA GLY A 73 -6.33 -6.37 5.46
C GLY A 73 -6.63 -6.87 4.05
N ARG A 74 -5.60 -6.92 3.18
CA ARG A 74 -5.79 -7.58 1.87
C ARG A 74 -6.27 -9.02 2.09
N PRO A 75 -6.90 -9.69 1.11
CA PRO A 75 -7.32 -11.08 1.27
C PRO A 75 -6.21 -11.95 1.86
N SER A 76 -6.57 -12.80 2.82
CA SER A 76 -5.70 -13.63 3.66
C SER A 76 -4.96 -12.90 4.80
N TYR A 77 -5.12 -11.58 4.96
CA TYR A 77 -4.53 -10.82 6.07
C TYR A 77 -5.60 -10.31 7.03
N GLY A 78 -5.26 -10.18 8.30
CA GLY A 78 -5.99 -9.43 9.32
C GLY A 78 -7.46 -9.83 9.54
N GLY A 79 -7.87 -11.03 9.14
CA GLY A 79 -9.24 -11.52 9.22
C GLY A 79 -10.07 -11.32 7.94
N SER A 80 -9.49 -10.78 6.88
CA SER A 80 -10.11 -10.77 5.55
C SER A 80 -10.15 -12.17 4.96
N THR A 81 -11.24 -12.50 4.25
CA THR A 81 -11.42 -13.81 3.62
C THR A 81 -10.28 -14.13 2.63
N PRO A 82 -9.68 -15.31 2.69
CA PRO A 82 -8.67 -15.73 1.72
C PRO A 82 -9.19 -15.71 0.28
N ARG A 83 -8.34 -15.27 -0.65
CA ARG A 83 -8.61 -15.30 -2.10
C ARG A 83 -7.35 -15.71 -2.86
N PRO A 84 -7.04 -17.03 -2.89
CA PRO A 84 -5.90 -17.53 -3.62
C PRO A 84 -5.96 -17.18 -5.11
N GLY A 85 -4.80 -16.86 -5.69
CA GLY A 85 -4.71 -16.51 -7.11
C GLY A 85 -5.16 -15.06 -7.41
N ARG A 86 -5.34 -14.23 -6.40
CA ARG A 86 -5.50 -12.78 -6.60
C ARG A 86 -4.27 -12.19 -7.29
N THR A 87 -4.49 -11.17 -8.09
CA THR A 87 -3.43 -10.40 -8.74
C THR A 87 -3.26 -9.05 -8.07
N VAL A 88 -2.22 -8.31 -8.42
CA VAL A 88 -2.07 -6.91 -7.99
C VAL A 88 -3.28 -6.07 -8.38
N ALA A 89 -3.82 -6.25 -9.61
CA ALA A 89 -5.02 -5.57 -10.09
C ALA A 89 -6.27 -5.83 -9.24
N SER A 90 -6.35 -6.97 -8.56
CA SER A 90 -7.52 -7.32 -7.73
C SER A 90 -7.80 -6.30 -6.63
N ALA A 91 -6.77 -5.59 -6.13
CA ALA A 91 -6.90 -4.57 -5.10
C ALA A 91 -7.82 -3.41 -5.52
N ALA A 92 -7.88 -3.09 -6.80
CA ALA A 92 -8.74 -2.00 -7.28
C ALA A 92 -10.24 -2.30 -7.04
N ALA A 93 -10.68 -3.54 -7.28
CA ALA A 93 -12.07 -3.93 -7.03
C ALA A 93 -12.39 -3.93 -5.53
N ASP A 94 -11.48 -4.43 -4.69
CA ASP A 94 -11.63 -4.42 -3.24
C ASP A 94 -11.78 -2.98 -2.71
N VAL A 95 -10.90 -2.09 -3.14
CA VAL A 95 -10.91 -0.67 -2.76
C VAL A 95 -12.16 0.03 -3.27
N ALA A 96 -12.60 -0.25 -4.50
CA ALA A 96 -13.83 0.31 -5.04
C ALA A 96 -15.04 -0.04 -4.18
N ALA A 97 -15.13 -1.29 -3.71
CA ALA A 97 -16.20 -1.76 -2.84
C ALA A 97 -16.13 -1.11 -1.46
N ILE A 98 -14.95 -1.04 -0.84
CA ILE A 98 -14.75 -0.40 0.46
C ILE A 98 -15.15 1.08 0.39
N MET A 99 -14.65 1.82 -0.58
CA MET A 99 -14.94 3.24 -0.72
C MET A 99 -16.42 3.52 -1.04
N ALA A 100 -17.06 2.65 -1.82
CA ALA A 100 -18.51 2.73 -2.05
C ALA A 100 -19.30 2.51 -0.76
N ALA A 101 -18.94 1.50 0.02
CA ALA A 101 -19.58 1.23 1.32
C ALA A 101 -19.40 2.39 2.33
N ARG A 102 -18.39 3.23 2.13
CA ARG A 102 -18.11 4.40 2.97
C ARG A 102 -18.61 5.72 2.39
N GLY A 103 -19.28 5.71 1.23
CA GLY A 103 -19.76 6.90 0.55
C GLY A 103 -18.62 7.84 0.09
N VAL A 104 -17.44 7.29 -0.19
CA VAL A 104 -16.27 8.05 -0.64
C VAL A 104 -16.14 7.91 -2.15
N ASP A 105 -16.44 8.96 -2.89
CA ASP A 105 -16.35 8.95 -4.36
C ASP A 105 -14.94 9.19 -4.86
N ARG A 106 -14.19 10.10 -4.22
CA ARG A 106 -12.84 10.48 -4.61
C ARG A 106 -11.89 10.44 -3.41
N PHE A 107 -10.71 9.87 -3.61
CA PHE A 107 -9.70 9.66 -2.57
C PHE A 107 -8.29 9.65 -3.16
N ALA A 108 -7.29 9.79 -2.32
CA ALA A 108 -5.90 9.51 -2.68
C ALA A 108 -5.50 8.12 -2.17
N VAL A 109 -4.44 7.56 -2.73
CA VAL A 109 -3.92 6.27 -2.30
C VAL A 109 -2.47 6.42 -1.88
N MET A 110 -2.09 5.74 -0.81
CA MET A 110 -0.71 5.65 -0.34
C MET A 110 -0.39 4.20 -0.02
N GLY A 111 0.79 3.74 -0.38
CA GLY A 111 1.19 2.36 -0.09
C GLY A 111 2.69 2.25 0.17
N ALA A 112 3.09 1.25 0.96
CA ALA A 112 4.48 0.99 1.25
C ALA A 112 4.85 -0.46 0.96
N SER A 113 6.09 -0.69 0.49
CA SER A 113 6.61 -2.04 0.20
C SER A 113 5.63 -2.82 -0.69
N GLY A 114 5.20 -4.01 -0.28
CA GLY A 114 4.16 -4.79 -0.97
C GLY A 114 2.82 -4.07 -1.18
N GLY A 115 2.57 -2.97 -0.45
CA GLY A 115 1.39 -2.11 -0.68
C GLY A 115 1.53 -1.18 -1.88
N GLY A 116 2.75 -0.86 -2.32
CA GLY A 116 3.01 0.03 -3.45
C GLY A 116 2.39 -0.45 -4.76
N PRO A 117 2.63 -1.68 -5.22
CA PRO A 117 1.97 -2.25 -6.39
C PRO A 117 0.45 -2.14 -6.34
N HIS A 118 -0.16 -2.44 -5.18
CA HIS A 118 -1.61 -2.36 -4.99
C HIS A 118 -2.13 -0.92 -5.02
N ALA A 119 -1.33 0.05 -4.55
CA ALA A 119 -1.66 1.48 -4.67
C ALA A 119 -1.63 1.94 -6.14
N LEU A 120 -0.63 1.51 -6.91
CA LEU A 120 -0.54 1.77 -8.35
C LEU A 120 -1.71 1.13 -9.12
N ALA A 121 -2.13 -0.09 -8.74
CA ALA A 121 -3.32 -0.73 -9.32
C ALA A 121 -4.58 0.13 -9.14
N CYS A 122 -4.77 0.71 -7.95
CA CYS A 122 -5.90 1.60 -7.69
C CYS A 122 -5.83 2.84 -8.59
N ALA A 123 -4.65 3.43 -8.76
CA ALA A 123 -4.47 4.60 -9.62
C ALA A 123 -4.75 4.31 -11.10
N ALA A 124 -4.31 3.16 -11.60
CA ALA A 124 -4.51 2.75 -12.99
C ALA A 124 -5.96 2.36 -13.30
N LEU A 125 -6.60 1.62 -12.38
CA LEU A 125 -7.87 0.93 -12.65
C LEU A 125 -9.12 1.64 -12.10
N LEU A 126 -8.93 2.72 -11.31
CA LEU A 126 -10.03 3.55 -10.80
C LEU A 126 -9.91 5.00 -11.29
N PRO A 127 -9.87 5.22 -12.62
CA PRO A 127 -9.73 6.56 -13.16
C PRO A 127 -10.93 7.42 -12.73
N GLY A 128 -10.66 8.67 -12.38
CA GLY A 128 -11.67 9.61 -11.87
C GLY A 128 -12.03 9.48 -10.39
N ARG A 129 -11.67 8.36 -9.73
CA ARG A 129 -11.84 8.17 -8.29
C ARG A 129 -10.55 8.42 -7.49
N VAL A 130 -9.42 7.91 -7.98
CA VAL A 130 -8.12 8.20 -7.39
C VAL A 130 -7.65 9.57 -7.85
N SER A 131 -7.24 10.42 -6.92
CA SER A 131 -6.81 11.80 -7.19
C SER A 131 -5.29 11.95 -7.32
N ALA A 132 -4.54 11.17 -6.57
CA ALA A 132 -3.08 11.08 -6.57
C ALA A 132 -2.65 9.80 -5.87
N VAL A 133 -1.43 9.33 -6.12
CA VAL A 133 -0.87 8.14 -5.46
C VAL A 133 0.54 8.40 -4.96
N ALA A 134 0.86 7.88 -3.76
CA ALA A 134 2.21 7.91 -3.20
C ALA A 134 2.65 6.49 -2.85
N CYS A 135 3.83 6.09 -3.31
CA CYS A 135 4.42 4.78 -3.07
C CYS A 135 5.77 4.91 -2.38
N LEU A 136 5.94 4.26 -1.23
CA LEU A 136 7.20 4.24 -0.49
C LEU A 136 7.83 2.84 -0.59
N ALA A 137 9.10 2.77 -0.96
CA ALA A 137 9.83 1.49 -1.10
C ALA A 137 9.05 0.44 -1.93
N ALA A 138 8.49 0.85 -3.08
CA ALA A 138 7.56 0.03 -3.86
C ALA A 138 8.28 -0.83 -4.90
N LEU A 139 7.84 -2.10 -5.05
CA LEU A 139 8.26 -2.96 -6.16
C LEU A 139 7.79 -2.40 -7.51
N ALA A 140 8.60 -2.59 -8.55
CA ALA A 140 8.19 -2.49 -9.94
C ALA A 140 7.64 -3.84 -10.44
N PRO A 141 6.93 -3.89 -11.59
CA PRO A 141 6.51 -5.16 -12.19
C PRO A 141 7.69 -6.11 -12.43
N PHE A 142 7.44 -7.41 -12.27
CA PHE A 142 8.50 -8.40 -12.47
C PHE A 142 9.04 -8.41 -13.91
N ASP A 143 8.18 -8.17 -14.88
CA ASP A 143 8.50 -8.09 -16.32
C ASP A 143 8.91 -6.69 -16.77
N ALA A 144 9.25 -5.79 -15.85
CA ALA A 144 9.67 -4.42 -16.13
C ALA A 144 10.89 -4.38 -17.06
N GLY A 145 10.67 -3.94 -18.29
CA GLY A 145 11.73 -3.90 -19.31
C GLY A 145 12.93 -3.02 -18.88
N GLY A 146 14.13 -3.60 -18.91
CA GLY A 146 15.35 -2.90 -18.54
C GLY A 146 15.63 -2.79 -17.04
N LEU A 147 14.84 -3.42 -16.19
CA LEU A 147 15.11 -3.60 -14.76
C LEU A 147 15.61 -5.03 -14.51
N ASP A 148 16.76 -5.15 -13.87
CA ASP A 148 17.12 -6.41 -13.21
C ASP A 148 16.41 -6.44 -11.86
N PHE A 149 15.31 -7.19 -11.79
CA PHE A 149 14.36 -7.17 -10.67
C PHE A 149 15.02 -7.54 -9.33
N PHE A 150 15.97 -8.47 -9.33
CA PHE A 150 16.63 -8.95 -8.12
C PHE A 150 17.92 -8.19 -7.78
N ALA A 151 18.42 -7.33 -8.68
CA ALA A 151 19.68 -6.64 -8.47
C ALA A 151 19.65 -5.73 -7.25
N GLY A 152 20.47 -6.04 -6.26
CA GLY A 152 20.59 -5.29 -5.01
C GLY A 152 19.68 -5.77 -3.88
N MET A 153 18.80 -6.76 -4.09
CA MET A 153 18.10 -7.43 -2.98
C MET A 153 19.08 -8.23 -2.13
N SER A 154 18.99 -8.08 -0.81
CA SER A 154 19.75 -8.94 0.12
C SER A 154 19.23 -10.37 0.07
N ASP A 155 17.91 -10.54 0.10
CA ASP A 155 17.25 -11.82 -0.04
C ASP A 155 16.10 -11.73 -1.05
N GLY A 156 16.23 -12.41 -2.17
CA GLY A 156 15.19 -12.57 -3.18
C GLY A 156 14.58 -13.97 -3.22
N ALA A 157 14.94 -14.85 -2.30
CA ALA A 157 14.63 -16.27 -2.38
C ALA A 157 13.12 -16.56 -2.31
N ALA A 158 12.35 -15.82 -1.53
CA ALA A 158 10.89 -15.94 -1.47
C ALA A 158 10.25 -15.69 -2.84
N LEU A 159 10.63 -14.59 -3.51
CA LEU A 159 10.12 -14.24 -4.85
C LEU A 159 10.62 -15.20 -5.92
N GLN A 160 11.86 -15.70 -5.81
CA GLN A 160 12.37 -16.75 -6.70
C GLN A 160 11.60 -18.05 -6.53
N ALA A 161 11.24 -18.44 -5.30
CA ALA A 161 10.39 -19.58 -5.04
C ALA A 161 8.98 -19.38 -5.61
N ALA A 162 8.44 -18.16 -5.52
CA ALA A 162 7.15 -17.80 -6.14
C ALA A 162 7.17 -17.94 -7.67
N LEU A 163 8.28 -17.61 -8.34
CA LEU A 163 8.45 -17.84 -9.79
C LEU A 163 8.38 -19.32 -10.15
N ALA A 164 8.84 -20.21 -9.25
CA ALA A 164 8.71 -21.65 -9.45
C ALA A 164 7.29 -22.18 -9.12
N GLY A 165 6.39 -21.32 -8.69
CA GLY A 165 4.99 -21.59 -8.41
C GLY A 165 4.67 -21.73 -6.93
N ARG A 166 3.35 -21.65 -6.61
CA ARG A 166 2.85 -21.67 -5.23
C ARG A 166 3.40 -22.83 -4.37
N PRO A 167 3.48 -24.09 -4.84
CA PRO A 167 4.02 -25.17 -4.01
C PRO A 167 5.49 -24.95 -3.60
N ALA A 168 6.30 -24.35 -4.47
CA ALA A 168 7.69 -24.01 -4.15
C ALA A 168 7.77 -22.88 -3.14
N ARG A 169 6.90 -21.85 -3.27
CA ARG A 169 6.82 -20.75 -2.32
C ARG A 169 6.33 -21.21 -0.93
N GLU A 170 5.32 -22.08 -0.88
CA GLU A 170 4.84 -22.71 0.36
C GLU A 170 5.92 -23.54 1.03
N HIS A 171 6.68 -24.32 0.25
CA HIS A 171 7.80 -25.09 0.77
C HIS A 171 8.89 -24.17 1.36
N TYR A 172 9.26 -23.10 0.65
CA TYR A 172 10.24 -22.12 1.13
C TYR A 172 9.81 -21.54 2.48
N GLU A 173 8.52 -21.20 2.64
CA GLU A 173 7.99 -20.62 3.88
C GLU A 173 8.25 -21.48 5.13
N THR A 174 8.31 -22.81 4.96
CA THR A 174 8.54 -23.73 6.10
C THR A 174 9.95 -23.64 6.68
N THR A 175 10.90 -23.08 5.94
CA THR A 175 12.31 -22.97 6.31
C THR A 175 12.86 -21.55 6.22
N ALA A 176 12.00 -20.58 5.85
CA ALA A 176 12.41 -19.19 5.70
C ALA A 176 12.88 -18.62 7.03
N GLU A 177 14.03 -17.95 6.99
CA GLU A 177 14.57 -17.19 8.10
C GLU A 177 14.75 -15.75 7.64
N PHE A 178 14.55 -14.80 8.55
CA PHE A 178 14.79 -13.39 8.26
C PHE A 178 16.30 -13.13 8.09
N ASP A 179 16.69 -12.58 6.95
CA ASP A 179 18.05 -12.12 6.72
C ASP A 179 18.26 -10.73 7.35
N PRO A 180 19.08 -10.61 8.44
CA PRO A 180 19.32 -9.33 9.07
C PRO A 180 20.06 -8.32 8.17
N GLU A 181 20.76 -8.77 7.13
CA GLU A 181 21.41 -7.89 6.17
C GLU A 181 20.43 -7.14 5.26
N SER A 182 19.15 -7.53 5.27
CA SER A 182 18.07 -6.85 4.53
C SER A 182 17.82 -5.43 5.05
N PHE A 183 18.10 -5.17 6.33
CA PHE A 183 17.90 -3.88 6.97
C PHE A 183 19.23 -3.19 7.26
N VAL A 184 19.25 -1.88 7.07
CA VAL A 184 20.38 -1.03 7.48
C VAL A 184 20.19 -0.49 8.91
N GLU A 185 21.23 0.09 9.50
CA GLU A 185 21.19 0.61 10.86
C GLU A 185 20.02 1.58 11.12
N ARG A 186 19.70 2.43 10.12
CA ARG A 186 18.58 3.38 10.22
C ARG A 186 17.22 2.69 10.23
N ASP A 187 17.11 1.52 9.59
CA ASP A 187 15.87 0.72 9.62
C ASP A 187 15.64 0.14 11.02
N TYR A 188 16.69 -0.39 11.62
CA TYR A 188 16.62 -0.88 13.00
C TYR A 188 16.30 0.26 13.97
N ALA A 189 16.93 1.42 13.82
CA ALA A 189 16.61 2.59 14.65
C ALA A 189 15.14 3.04 14.48
N ALA A 190 14.58 2.97 13.27
CA ALA A 190 13.17 3.27 13.02
C ALA A 190 12.25 2.24 13.70
N LEU A 191 12.58 0.95 13.63
CA LEU A 191 11.84 -0.14 14.30
C LEU A 191 11.92 -0.10 15.82
N GLU A 192 13.00 0.43 16.39
CA GLU A 192 13.13 0.67 17.83
C GLU A 192 12.45 1.98 18.29
N GLY A 193 12.19 2.89 17.34
CA GLY A 193 11.60 4.21 17.56
C GLY A 193 10.18 4.33 17.06
N ASP A 194 9.94 5.28 16.15
CA ASP A 194 8.60 5.67 15.70
C ASP A 194 7.82 4.53 15.02
N TRP A 195 8.50 3.58 14.39
CA TRP A 195 7.90 2.44 13.71
C TRP A 195 7.92 1.14 14.53
N ALA A 196 8.10 1.21 15.86
CA ALA A 196 8.07 0.01 16.71
C ALA A 196 6.76 -0.80 16.59
N ALA A 197 5.64 -0.12 16.34
CA ALA A 197 4.35 -0.77 16.11
C ALA A 197 4.34 -1.66 14.85
N LEU A 198 5.22 -1.41 13.86
CA LEU A 198 5.32 -2.21 12.65
C LEU A 198 5.77 -3.64 12.95
N GLY A 199 6.79 -3.81 13.79
CA GLY A 199 7.24 -5.15 14.21
C GLY A 199 6.15 -5.93 14.95
N ALA A 200 5.38 -5.26 15.81
CA ALA A 200 4.26 -5.86 16.51
C ALA A 200 3.13 -6.29 15.54
N ASP A 201 2.83 -5.48 14.52
CA ASP A 201 1.80 -5.79 13.52
C ASP A 201 2.22 -6.95 12.61
N VAL A 202 3.51 -7.01 12.20
CA VAL A 202 4.08 -8.16 11.49
C VAL A 202 3.93 -9.45 12.31
N GLY A 203 4.25 -9.38 13.62
CA GLY A 203 4.04 -10.51 14.53
C GLY A 203 2.57 -10.92 14.66
N ALA A 204 1.66 -9.94 14.70
CA ALA A 204 0.22 -10.20 14.74
C ALA A 204 -0.30 -10.82 13.43
N ALA A 205 0.26 -10.45 12.28
CA ALA A 205 -0.11 -11.01 10.99
C ALA A 205 0.16 -12.51 10.92
N ALA A 206 1.21 -13.01 11.60
CA ALA A 206 1.52 -14.43 11.66
C ALA A 206 0.40 -15.29 12.26
N ALA A 207 -0.47 -14.74 13.11
CA ALA A 207 -1.63 -15.45 13.66
C ALA A 207 -2.67 -15.83 12.59
N TYR A 208 -2.65 -15.19 11.42
CA TYR A 208 -3.53 -15.48 10.28
C TYR A 208 -2.92 -16.46 9.28
N GLY A 209 -1.72 -16.97 9.56
CA GLY A 209 -0.98 -17.88 8.69
C GLY A 209 -0.22 -17.16 7.57
N PRO A 210 0.54 -17.91 6.75
CA PRO A 210 1.42 -17.37 5.73
C PRO A 210 0.72 -17.05 4.39
N ASP A 211 -0.53 -17.45 4.21
CA ASP A 211 -1.21 -17.37 2.92
C ASP A 211 -1.23 -15.96 2.32
N GLY A 212 -1.37 -14.93 3.15
CA GLY A 212 -1.37 -13.54 2.70
C GLY A 212 -0.04 -13.16 2.05
N LEU A 213 1.09 -13.52 2.67
CA LEU A 213 2.43 -13.26 2.16
C LEU A 213 2.70 -14.06 0.89
N ILE A 214 2.33 -15.35 0.90
CA ILE A 214 2.47 -16.23 -0.28
C ILE A 214 1.66 -15.68 -1.47
N ASP A 215 0.40 -15.27 -1.23
CA ASP A 215 -0.45 -14.69 -2.27
C ASP A 215 0.11 -13.38 -2.83
N ASP A 216 0.70 -12.53 -1.97
CA ASP A 216 1.37 -11.30 -2.40
C ASP A 216 2.60 -11.62 -3.28
N ASP A 217 3.49 -12.50 -2.84
CA ASP A 217 4.67 -12.88 -3.60
C ASP A 217 4.30 -13.47 -4.97
N MET A 218 3.28 -14.33 -5.02
CA MET A 218 2.74 -14.86 -6.28
C MET A 218 2.22 -13.74 -7.18
N ALA A 219 1.52 -12.75 -6.62
CA ALA A 219 0.98 -11.62 -7.38
C ALA A 219 2.09 -10.70 -7.91
N PHE A 220 3.18 -10.51 -7.15
CA PHE A 220 4.29 -9.62 -7.56
C PHE A 220 5.08 -10.17 -8.75
N VAL A 221 5.25 -11.50 -8.84
CA VAL A 221 6.04 -12.15 -9.90
C VAL A 221 5.22 -12.60 -11.12
N THR A 222 3.92 -12.31 -11.14
CA THR A 222 3.02 -12.56 -12.26
C THR A 222 2.59 -11.23 -12.90
N PRO A 223 2.02 -11.23 -14.13
CA PRO A 223 1.50 -10.01 -14.71
C PRO A 223 0.50 -9.30 -13.79
N TRP A 224 0.74 -8.02 -13.51
CA TRP A 224 -0.07 -7.26 -12.55
C TRP A 224 -1.52 -7.03 -12.98
N GLY A 225 -1.81 -7.11 -14.31
CA GLY A 225 -3.14 -6.91 -14.88
C GLY A 225 -3.45 -5.47 -15.26
N PHE A 226 -2.45 -4.59 -15.28
CA PHE A 226 -2.50 -3.22 -15.78
C PHE A 226 -1.09 -2.77 -16.18
N ASP A 227 -1.00 -1.69 -16.97
CA ASP A 227 0.27 -1.04 -17.28
C ASP A 227 0.45 0.19 -16.37
N VAL A 228 1.62 0.32 -15.76
CA VAL A 228 2.00 1.47 -14.94
C VAL A 228 2.00 2.76 -15.77
N ALA A 229 2.31 2.67 -17.06
CA ALA A 229 2.29 3.79 -17.98
C ALA A 229 0.87 4.37 -18.23
N ASP A 230 -0.19 3.61 -17.95
CA ASP A 230 -1.59 4.06 -18.08
C ASP A 230 -2.05 4.94 -16.89
N ILE A 231 -1.22 5.11 -15.86
CA ILE A 231 -1.55 5.96 -14.72
C ILE A 231 -1.51 7.43 -15.15
N THR A 232 -2.65 8.10 -15.04
CA THR A 232 -2.85 9.50 -15.48
C THR A 232 -2.90 10.51 -14.34
N VAL A 233 -2.90 10.03 -13.09
CA VAL A 233 -2.89 10.90 -11.91
C VAL A 233 -1.46 11.14 -11.43
N PRO A 234 -1.19 12.24 -10.68
CA PRO A 234 0.12 12.47 -10.09
C PRO A 234 0.60 11.29 -9.23
N VAL A 235 1.86 10.91 -9.41
CA VAL A 235 2.52 9.79 -8.71
C VAL A 235 3.71 10.30 -7.93
N LEU A 236 3.79 10.00 -6.65
CA LEU A 236 4.99 10.20 -5.84
C LEU A 236 5.64 8.84 -5.56
N ILE A 237 6.91 8.72 -5.91
CA ILE A 237 7.75 7.59 -5.53
C ILE A 237 8.74 8.07 -4.48
N VAL A 238 8.75 7.43 -3.30
CA VAL A 238 9.71 7.71 -2.23
C VAL A 238 10.58 6.47 -2.04
N GLN A 239 11.89 6.61 -2.19
CA GLN A 239 12.80 5.49 -2.25
C GLN A 239 14.02 5.68 -1.35
N GLY A 240 14.29 4.69 -0.49
CA GLY A 240 15.53 4.62 0.27
C GLY A 240 16.71 4.24 -0.61
N GLY A 241 17.80 5.02 -0.58
CA GLY A 241 18.99 4.77 -1.38
C GLY A 241 19.78 3.55 -0.93
N ARG A 242 19.54 3.06 0.29
CA ARG A 242 20.16 1.86 0.88
C ARG A 242 19.18 0.72 1.09
N ASP A 243 18.01 0.79 0.47
CA ASP A 243 17.00 -0.27 0.56
C ASP A 243 17.53 -1.55 -0.11
N ARG A 244 17.58 -2.64 0.67
CA ARG A 244 18.04 -3.97 0.25
C ARG A 244 16.90 -4.99 0.17
N VAL A 245 15.69 -4.58 0.54
CA VAL A 245 14.46 -5.38 0.36
C VAL A 245 13.84 -5.05 -1.00
N VAL A 246 13.64 -3.77 -1.27
CA VAL A 246 13.23 -3.25 -2.58
C VAL A 246 14.26 -2.24 -3.05
N PRO A 247 15.26 -2.66 -3.83
CA PRO A 247 16.39 -1.81 -4.21
C PRO A 247 15.98 -0.57 -5.01
N PRO A 248 16.80 0.50 -4.99
CA PRO A 248 16.49 1.79 -5.63
C PRO A 248 16.16 1.71 -7.11
N GLY A 249 16.63 0.67 -7.80
CA GLY A 249 16.29 0.40 -9.20
C GLY A 249 14.81 0.34 -9.49
N HIS A 250 14.01 -0.19 -8.55
CA HIS A 250 12.55 -0.29 -8.65
C HIS A 250 11.90 1.09 -8.65
N GLY A 251 12.21 1.92 -7.67
CA GLY A 251 11.69 3.29 -7.58
C GLY A 251 12.08 4.13 -8.79
N ALA A 252 13.34 4.03 -9.23
CA ALA A 252 13.82 4.72 -10.40
C ALA A 252 13.13 4.25 -11.70
N TRP A 253 12.80 2.97 -11.82
CA TRP A 253 12.06 2.45 -12.96
C TRP A 253 10.62 2.97 -12.96
N LEU A 254 9.92 2.89 -11.82
CA LEU A 254 8.55 3.42 -11.66
C LEU A 254 8.47 4.90 -12.02
N ALA A 255 9.40 5.71 -11.52
CA ALA A 255 9.44 7.15 -11.77
C ALA A 255 9.67 7.50 -13.26
N ARG A 256 10.39 6.66 -14.00
CA ARG A 256 10.58 6.85 -15.44
C ARG A 256 9.41 6.39 -16.29
N THR A 257 8.59 5.48 -15.74
CA THR A 257 7.51 4.83 -16.50
C THR A 257 6.17 5.54 -16.30
N CYS A 258 5.87 6.00 -15.08
CA CYS A 258 4.66 6.79 -14.83
C CYS A 258 4.76 8.16 -15.53
N ALA A 259 3.70 8.58 -16.19
CA ALA A 259 3.71 9.78 -17.02
C ALA A 259 3.88 11.09 -16.23
N ASP A 260 3.36 11.15 -15.00
CA ASP A 260 3.43 12.31 -14.09
C ASP A 260 3.95 11.86 -12.72
N ALA A 261 5.25 11.58 -12.64
CA ALA A 261 5.88 11.08 -11.44
C ALA A 261 6.96 11.99 -10.88
N GLU A 262 6.95 12.15 -9.57
CA GLU A 262 8.06 12.69 -8.80
C GLU A 262 8.80 11.55 -8.09
N LEU A 263 10.14 11.60 -8.08
CA LEU A 263 10.98 10.69 -7.31
C LEU A 263 11.67 11.44 -6.17
N TRP A 264 11.39 11.00 -4.94
CA TRP A 264 12.11 11.45 -3.75
C TRP A 264 13.09 10.37 -3.31
N GLU A 265 14.35 10.54 -3.63
CA GLU A 265 15.41 9.68 -3.13
C GLU A 265 15.85 10.12 -1.74
N ARG A 266 16.01 9.15 -0.82
CA ARG A 266 16.54 9.34 0.53
C ARG A 266 17.84 8.54 0.65
N PRO A 267 19.00 9.17 0.36
CA PRO A 267 20.27 8.45 0.11
C PRO A 267 20.71 7.56 1.27
N ASP A 268 20.37 7.93 2.50
CA ASP A 268 20.81 7.24 3.70
C ASP A 268 19.78 6.28 4.28
N ASP A 269 18.53 6.30 3.79
CA ASP A 269 17.44 5.46 4.29
C ASP A 269 17.43 4.10 3.61
N GLY A 270 17.00 3.10 4.37
CA GLY A 270 16.70 1.76 3.88
C GLY A 270 15.20 1.57 3.66
N HIS A 271 14.76 0.32 3.88
CA HIS A 271 13.39 -0.11 3.61
C HIS A 271 12.35 0.44 4.59
N ILE A 272 12.71 0.48 5.88
CA ILE A 272 11.82 0.92 6.96
C ILE A 272 12.01 2.41 7.24
N SER A 273 13.24 2.89 7.29
CA SER A 273 13.53 4.28 7.62
C SER A 273 12.96 5.27 6.61
N VAL A 274 12.78 4.88 5.36
CA VAL A 274 12.10 5.70 4.34
C VAL A 274 10.63 5.99 4.68
N LEU A 275 9.99 5.19 5.54
CA LEU A 275 8.63 5.43 6.02
C LEU A 275 8.52 6.71 6.87
N ASN A 276 9.63 7.24 7.38
CA ASN A 276 9.65 8.53 8.04
C ASN A 276 9.21 9.68 7.13
N GLU A 277 9.15 9.45 5.81
CA GLU A 277 8.62 10.38 4.83
C GLU A 277 7.07 10.35 4.71
N CYS A 278 6.38 9.45 5.40
CA CYS A 278 4.92 9.39 5.38
C CYS A 278 4.24 10.74 5.64
N PRO A 279 4.67 11.57 6.62
CA PRO A 279 4.09 12.88 6.84
C PRO A 279 4.23 13.82 5.64
N ALA A 280 5.40 13.85 5.00
CA ALA A 280 5.65 14.67 3.82
C ALA A 280 4.88 14.14 2.59
N ALA A 281 4.78 12.82 2.43
CA ALA A 281 3.97 12.20 1.38
C ALA A 281 2.47 12.52 1.54
N LEU A 282 1.94 12.58 2.77
CA LEU A 282 0.57 13.03 3.03
C LEU A 282 0.36 14.50 2.66
N ASP A 283 1.33 15.38 2.92
CA ASP A 283 1.27 16.77 2.48
C ASP A 283 1.28 16.89 0.95
N TRP A 284 2.11 16.08 0.30
CA TRP A 284 2.16 16.00 -1.16
C TRP A 284 0.82 15.53 -1.73
N LEU A 285 0.24 14.44 -1.23
CA LEU A 285 -1.08 13.94 -1.64
C LEU A 285 -2.16 15.02 -1.48
N ARG A 286 -2.15 15.76 -0.37
CA ARG A 286 -3.12 16.84 -0.12
C ARG A 286 -2.98 17.96 -1.14
N SER A 287 -1.77 18.28 -1.58
CA SER A 287 -1.54 19.35 -2.56
C SER A 287 -1.98 18.95 -3.97
N HIS A 288 -1.83 17.66 -4.34
CA HIS A 288 -2.14 17.12 -5.67
C HIS A 288 -3.58 16.56 -5.80
N SER A 289 -4.31 16.43 -4.68
CA SER A 289 -5.69 15.93 -4.68
C SER A 289 -6.77 17.00 -4.81
N ARG A 290 -6.40 18.29 -4.88
CA ARG A 290 -7.37 19.38 -5.03
C ARG A 290 -7.98 19.34 -6.44
N PRO A 291 -9.31 19.49 -6.58
CA PRO A 291 -9.89 19.67 -7.91
C PRO A 291 -9.31 20.94 -8.54
N ASP A 292 -8.94 20.87 -9.81
CA ASP A 292 -8.55 22.05 -10.59
C ASP A 292 -9.61 23.14 -10.46
N ARG A 293 -9.23 24.29 -9.91
CA ARG A 293 -10.11 25.47 -9.81
C ARG A 293 -10.34 26.15 -11.17
N THR A 294 -9.93 25.52 -12.27
CA THR A 294 -9.94 26.15 -13.62
C THR A 294 -11.18 25.87 -14.46
N CYS A 295 -12.21 25.17 -13.97
CA CYS A 295 -13.46 24.95 -14.70
C CYS A 295 -14.67 25.72 -14.12
N ALA A 296 -14.48 26.91 -13.58
CA ALA A 296 -15.56 27.85 -13.28
C ALA A 296 -15.43 29.07 -14.20
N ARG A 297 -15.79 28.92 -15.48
CA ARG A 297 -16.15 30.02 -16.39
C ARG A 297 -17.35 29.62 -17.22
#